data_41798cebf6d3eecaf2f22d6d39fcd611
#
_entry.id   41798cebf6d3eecaf2f22d6d39fcd611
#
_cell.length_a   1.000
_cell.length_b   1.000
_cell.length_c   1.000
_cell.angle_alpha   90.00
_cell.angle_beta   90.00
_cell.angle_gamma   90.00
#
_symmetry.space_group_name_H-M   'P 1'
#
loop_
_entity.id
_entity.type
_entity.pdbx_description
1 polymer ?
#
loop_
_entity_poly.entity_id
_entity_poly.type
_entity_poly.pdbx_seq_one_letter_code
_entity_poly.pdbx_strand_id
1 'polypeptide(L)' 'MLSKIQKNIIIRALRIRKQSGEDPAEAVKDYTRLTAVERAEVLAAIKK' A
#
# COMPACT_ATOMS: atom_id res chain seq x y z
N MET A 1 1.63 -13.17 -7.05
CA MET A 1 1.75 -11.81 -7.59
C MET A 1 0.41 -11.12 -7.63
N LEU A 2 0.34 -9.89 -7.17
CA LEU A 2 -0.91 -9.14 -7.19
C LEU A 2 -1.25 -8.67 -8.59
N SER A 3 -2.53 -8.73 -8.94
CA SER A 3 -2.99 -8.11 -10.17
C SER A 3 -2.93 -6.59 -10.03
N LYS A 4 -2.96 -5.89 -11.16
CA LYS A 4 -2.97 -4.42 -11.16
C LYS A 4 -4.17 -3.87 -10.38
N ILE A 5 -5.31 -4.54 -10.48
CA ILE A 5 -6.53 -4.14 -9.79
C ILE A 5 -6.36 -4.29 -8.27
N GLN A 6 -5.81 -5.42 -7.83
CA GLN A 6 -5.56 -5.68 -6.41
C GLN A 6 -4.57 -4.66 -5.83
N LYS A 7 -3.52 -4.35 -6.59
CA LYS A 7 -2.54 -3.36 -6.17
C LYS A 7 -3.19 -1.98 -6.00
N ASN A 8 -4.06 -1.59 -6.94
CA ASN A 8 -4.76 -0.32 -6.86
C ASN A 8 -5.70 -0.23 -5.65
N ILE A 9 -6.35 -1.34 -5.31
CA ILE A 9 -7.22 -1.40 -4.13
C ILE A 9 -6.39 -1.16 -2.86
N ILE A 10 -5.23 -1.78 -2.77
CA ILE A 10 -4.35 -1.60 -1.62
C ILE A 10 -3.84 -0.17 -1.53
N ILE A 11 -3.46 0.42 -2.66
CA ILE A 11 -3.01 1.82 -2.71
C ILE A 11 -4.10 2.75 -2.19
N ARG A 12 -5.35 2.53 -2.61
CA ARG A 12 -6.48 3.35 -2.14
C ARG A 12 -6.69 3.21 -0.65
N ALA A 13 -6.64 1.98 -0.14
CA ALA A 13 -6.82 1.72 1.28
C ALA A 13 -5.74 2.44 2.10
N LEU A 14 -4.51 2.38 1.65
CA LEU A 14 -3.40 3.04 2.34
C LEU A 14 -3.48 4.55 2.29
N ARG A 15 -3.98 5.10 1.17
CA ARG A 15 -4.20 6.54 1.07
C ARG A 15 -5.23 7.03 2.09
N ILE A 16 -6.31 6.26 2.27
CA ILE A 16 -7.34 6.59 3.26
C ILE A 16 -6.74 6.57 4.66
N ARG A 17 -5.94 5.56 4.97
CA ARG A 17 -5.28 5.47 6.27
C ARG A 17 -4.32 6.64 6.51
N LYS A 18 -3.60 7.03 5.45
CA LYS A 18 -2.70 8.17 5.54
C LYS A 18 -3.45 9.46 5.88
N GLN A 19 -4.62 9.65 5.25
CA GLN A 19 -5.46 10.81 5.54
C GLN A 19 -5.98 10.81 6.97
N SER A 20 -6.13 9.63 7.55
CA SER A 20 -6.56 9.47 8.94
C SER A 20 -5.42 9.65 9.95
N GLY A 21 -4.22 9.94 9.48
CA GLY A 21 -3.06 10.16 10.33
C GLY A 21 -2.17 8.94 10.53
N GLU A 22 -2.46 7.82 9.87
CA GLU A 22 -1.63 6.62 9.96
C GLU A 22 -0.45 6.71 9.00
N ASP A 23 0.68 6.13 9.41
CA ASP A 23 1.84 6.03 8.55
C ASP A 23 1.64 4.89 7.55
N PRO A 24 1.63 5.15 6.24
CA PRO A 24 1.44 4.09 5.26
C PRO A 24 2.53 3.02 5.32
N ALA A 25 3.76 3.36 5.72
CA ALA A 25 4.82 2.37 5.88
C ALA A 25 4.51 1.39 7.00
N GLU A 26 3.83 1.83 8.05
CA GLU A 26 3.37 0.95 9.11
C GLU A 26 2.12 0.19 8.70
N ALA A 27 1.18 0.86 8.06
CA ALA A 27 -0.07 0.25 7.63
C ALA A 27 0.16 -0.88 6.61
N VAL A 28 1.15 -0.74 5.73
CA VAL A 28 1.45 -1.74 4.71
C VAL A 28 1.88 -3.08 5.32
N LYS A 29 2.38 -3.08 6.55
CA LYS A 29 2.78 -4.30 7.24
C LYS A 29 1.60 -5.24 7.49
N ASP A 30 0.38 -4.71 7.54
CA ASP A 30 -0.83 -5.51 7.70
C ASP A 30 -1.13 -6.34 6.45
N TYR A 31 -0.57 -5.97 5.32
CA TYR A 31 -0.78 -6.67 4.05
C TYR A 31 0.35 -7.67 3.83
N THR A 32 0.25 -8.81 4.52
CA THR A 32 1.32 -9.82 4.55
C THR A 32 1.53 -10.54 3.22
N ARG A 33 0.59 -10.45 2.30
CA ARG A 33 0.69 -11.11 0.99
C ARG A 33 1.56 -10.35 0.00
N LEU A 34 1.96 -9.13 0.33
CA LEU A 34 2.82 -8.33 -0.54
C LEU A 34 4.26 -8.81 -0.48
N THR A 35 4.87 -8.96 -1.64
CA THR A 35 6.32 -9.18 -1.73
C THR A 35 7.02 -7.86 -1.42
N ALA A 36 8.33 -7.93 -1.19
CA ALA A 36 9.12 -6.71 -0.94
C ALA A 36 9.02 -5.73 -2.10
N VAL A 37 9.03 -6.25 -3.33
CA VAL A 37 8.92 -5.41 -4.54
C VAL A 37 7.54 -4.74 -4.61
N GLU A 38 6.48 -5.51 -4.37
CA GLU A 38 5.13 -4.98 -4.41
C GLU A 38 4.89 -3.93 -3.33
N ARG A 39 5.45 -4.17 -2.14
CA ARG A 39 5.38 -3.20 -1.04
C ARG A 39 6.05 -1.89 -1.43
N ALA A 40 7.22 -1.96 -2.04
CA ALA A 40 7.94 -0.77 -2.49
C ALA A 40 7.15 -0.02 -3.55
N GLU A 41 6.53 -0.73 -4.49
CA GLU A 41 5.71 -0.12 -5.54
C GLU A 41 4.50 0.61 -4.96
N VAL A 42 3.81 -0.01 -4.01
CA VAL A 42 2.64 0.57 -3.37
C VAL A 42 3.03 1.84 -2.60
N LEU A 43 4.10 1.77 -1.84
CA LEU A 43 4.57 2.93 -1.07
C LEU A 43 5.01 4.07 -1.99
N ALA A 44 5.66 3.77 -3.09
CA ALA A 44 6.07 4.78 -4.06
C ALA A 44 4.86 5.48 -4.67
N ALA A 45 3.80 4.73 -4.96
CA ALA A 45 2.57 5.30 -5.51
C ALA A 45 1.88 6.23 -4.51
N ILE A 46 1.96 5.91 -3.23
CA ILE A 46 1.34 6.72 -2.17
C ILE A 46 2.10 8.02 -1.94
N LYS A 47 3.42 7.99 -2.07
CA LYS A 47 4.26 9.16 -1.84
C LYS A 47 4.09 10.25 -2.89
N LYS A 48 3.54 9.92 -4.04
CA LYS A 48 3.23 10.93 -5.04
C LYS A 48 1.97 11.71 -4.60
#